data_637461024203f71300a5dbd29909350b
#
_entry.id   637461024203f71300a5dbd29909350b
#
_cell.length_a   1.000
_cell.length_b   1.000
_cell.length_c   1.000
_cell.angle_alpha   90.00
_cell.angle_beta   90.00
_cell.angle_gamma   90.00
#
_symmetry.space_group_name_H-M   'P 1'
#
loop_
_entity.id
_entity.type
_entity.pdbx_description
1 polymer ?
#
loop_
_entity_poly.entity_id
_entity_poly.type
_entity_poly.pdbx_seq_one_letter_code
_entity_poly.pdbx_strand_id
1 'polypeptide(L)'
;MLFRSHLNRAFNASYTGGDGSALIVNNHAAALSVTAGDASASNLLTTSAALSQTSLEQMLIQIRQAADPRGKKIRLTPKKLVVAPGNMLQAEVLLKSVLRAGTNNNDLNPVKSMGLLGDVAVLSRLTSATAWFVQTDADNGMQVKWRRKIEKSMEGDFETDSVRYKSTMRLGSGWTDWRSMFGTAGT
;
A
#
# COMPACT_ATOMS: atom_id res chain seq x y z
N MET A 1 -2.66 -12.05 5.55
CA MET A 1 -3.26 -11.46 6.77
C MET A 1 -2.57 -10.17 7.21
N LEU A 2 -1.27 -10.14 7.35
CA LEU A 2 -0.49 -8.97 7.85
C LEU A 2 -0.50 -7.75 6.93
N PHE A 3 -0.36 -7.95 5.62
CA PHE A 3 -0.43 -6.87 4.63
C PHE A 3 -1.68 -6.00 4.78
N ARG A 4 -2.83 -6.63 4.93
CA ARG A 4 -4.11 -5.95 5.17
C ARG A 4 -4.11 -5.14 6.48
N SER A 5 -3.51 -5.69 7.55
CA SER A 5 -3.46 -4.98 8.84
C SER A 5 -2.70 -3.66 8.71
N HIS A 6 -1.63 -3.62 7.91
CA HIS A 6 -0.91 -2.39 7.62
C HIS A 6 -1.76 -1.41 6.82
N LEU A 7 -2.48 -1.86 5.79
CA LEU A 7 -3.33 -0.99 4.97
C LEU A 7 -4.52 -0.42 5.74
N ASN A 8 -5.13 -1.19 6.64
CA ASN A 8 -6.20 -0.69 7.52
C ASN A 8 -5.71 0.41 8.48
N ARG A 9 -4.42 0.48 8.75
CA ARG A 9 -3.78 1.47 9.63
C ARG A 9 -2.87 2.43 8.87
N ALA A 10 -2.92 2.42 7.54
CA ALA A 10 -2.00 3.16 6.70
C ALA A 10 -2.00 4.68 6.96
N PHE A 11 -3.15 5.22 7.34
CA PHE A 11 -3.33 6.64 7.65
C PHE A 11 -3.26 6.95 9.15
N ASN A 12 -3.02 5.96 10.01
CA ASN A 12 -3.03 6.15 11.45
C ASN A 12 -1.68 6.66 11.95
N ALA A 13 -1.64 7.89 12.44
CA ALA A 13 -0.45 8.54 12.97
C ALA A 13 0.17 7.82 14.19
N SER A 14 -0.59 6.99 14.89
CA SER A 14 -0.07 6.19 16.01
C SER A 14 0.59 4.88 15.56
N TYR A 15 0.49 4.54 14.28
CA TYR A 15 1.08 3.34 13.70
C TYR A 15 2.17 3.72 12.70
N THR A 16 3.37 3.90 13.20
CA THR A 16 4.49 4.49 12.49
C THR A 16 5.50 3.45 11.98
N GLY A 17 6.18 3.80 10.91
CA GLY A 17 7.32 3.08 10.37
C GLY A 17 8.65 3.47 11.03
N GLY A 18 9.74 3.07 10.41
CA GLY A 18 11.08 3.43 10.88
C GLY A 18 11.42 4.93 10.76
N ASP A 19 10.67 5.66 9.98
CA ASP A 19 10.76 7.13 9.80
C ASP A 19 9.91 7.92 10.81
N GLY A 20 9.23 7.23 11.75
CA GLY A 20 8.34 7.86 12.72
C GLY A 20 7.00 8.34 12.16
N SER A 21 6.74 8.09 10.88
CA SER A 21 5.52 8.53 10.18
C SER A 21 4.58 7.36 9.88
N ALA A 22 3.30 7.66 9.64
CA ALA A 22 2.35 6.66 9.14
C ALA A 22 2.79 6.14 7.76
N LEU A 23 2.27 4.98 7.34
CA LEU A 23 2.61 4.41 6.03
C LEU A 23 2.24 5.34 4.87
N ILE A 24 1.09 6.01 4.97
CA ILE A 24 0.61 6.95 3.96
C ILE A 24 0.34 8.29 4.62
N VAL A 25 1.15 9.27 4.27
CA VAL A 25 1.10 10.62 4.81
C VAL A 25 1.72 11.60 3.81
N ASN A 26 1.44 12.87 3.99
CA ASN A 26 1.93 13.94 3.11
C ASN A 26 3.27 14.56 3.55
N ASN A 27 3.83 14.13 4.68
CA ASN A 27 5.00 14.74 5.29
C ASN A 27 6.04 13.71 5.76
N HIS A 28 6.35 12.71 4.93
CA HIS A 28 7.48 11.85 5.22
C HIS A 28 8.76 12.68 5.31
N ALA A 29 9.54 12.48 6.37
CA ALA A 29 10.82 13.12 6.52
C ALA A 29 11.74 12.75 5.35
N ALA A 30 12.27 13.73 4.65
CA ALA A 30 13.41 13.52 3.77
C ALA A 30 14.60 13.20 4.68
N ALA A 31 15.04 11.96 4.73
CA ALA A 31 15.92 11.41 5.76
C ALA A 31 17.31 12.06 5.87
N LEU A 32 17.62 13.07 5.07
CA LEU A 32 18.93 13.76 5.05
C LEU A 32 18.81 15.28 4.84
N SER A 33 17.65 15.85 5.03
CA SER A 33 17.54 17.29 5.03
C SER A 33 18.10 17.84 6.35
N VAL A 34 19.24 18.46 6.26
CA VAL A 34 19.90 19.17 7.39
C VAL A 34 19.33 20.59 7.53
N THR A 35 18.43 20.99 6.62
CA THR A 35 17.90 22.35 6.56
C THR A 35 16.39 22.33 6.85
N ALA A 36 15.98 23.05 7.89
CA ALA A 36 14.57 23.26 8.19
C ALA A 36 13.90 23.97 6.99
N GLY A 37 12.95 23.28 6.35
CA GLY A 37 12.22 23.80 5.19
C GLY A 37 12.30 22.97 3.92
N ASP A 38 13.06 21.90 3.91
CA ASP A 38 13.12 20.98 2.76
C ASP A 38 11.80 20.22 2.57
N ALA A 39 11.41 20.10 1.31
CA ALA A 39 10.14 19.54 0.91
C ALA A 39 9.89 18.15 1.50
N SER A 40 8.87 18.04 2.33
CA SER A 40 8.35 16.78 2.79
C SER A 40 7.92 15.94 1.58
N ALA A 41 8.37 14.70 1.52
CA ALA A 41 7.93 13.79 0.48
C ALA A 41 6.55 13.22 0.84
N SER A 42 5.69 13.09 -0.14
CA SER A 42 4.32 12.61 0.03
C SER A 42 4.06 11.36 -0.80
N ASN A 43 3.43 10.37 -0.20
CA ASN A 43 2.80 9.24 -0.89
C ASN A 43 1.27 9.24 -0.74
N LEU A 44 0.74 10.31 -0.18
CA LEU A 44 -0.68 10.59 -0.12
C LEU A 44 -1.08 11.46 -1.33
N LEU A 45 -2.21 11.16 -1.96
CA LEU A 45 -2.78 12.01 -2.99
C LEU A 45 -3.11 13.38 -2.37
N THR A 46 -2.72 14.46 -3.03
CA THR A 46 -2.84 15.84 -2.51
C THR A 46 -4.27 16.19 -2.09
N THR A 47 -5.25 15.72 -2.85
CA THR A 47 -6.68 15.83 -2.50
C THR A 47 -7.25 14.43 -2.40
N SER A 48 -7.88 14.12 -1.25
CA SER A 48 -8.56 12.83 -1.10
C SER A 48 -9.66 12.72 -2.16
N ALA A 49 -9.65 11.63 -2.91
CA ALA A 49 -10.57 11.45 -4.02
C ALA A 49 -10.97 9.98 -4.16
N ALA A 50 -12.24 9.76 -4.54
CA ALA A 50 -12.73 8.46 -4.94
C ALA A 50 -11.92 7.90 -6.12
N LEU A 51 -11.94 6.59 -6.30
CA LEU A 51 -11.27 5.95 -7.42
C LEU A 51 -11.92 6.39 -8.73
N SER A 52 -11.20 7.14 -9.52
CA SER A 52 -11.60 7.62 -10.85
C SER A 52 -10.39 7.57 -11.77
N GLN A 53 -10.61 7.75 -13.07
CA GLN A 53 -9.50 7.79 -14.02
C GLN A 53 -8.55 8.96 -13.71
N THR A 54 -9.10 10.14 -13.45
CA THR A 54 -8.30 11.33 -13.16
C THR A 54 -7.48 11.19 -11.87
N SER A 55 -8.09 10.68 -10.79
CA SER A 55 -7.37 10.48 -9.53
C SER A 55 -6.29 9.41 -9.64
N LEU A 56 -6.55 8.37 -10.44
CA LEU A 56 -5.56 7.32 -10.71
C LEU A 56 -4.39 7.87 -11.54
N GLU A 57 -4.65 8.64 -12.59
CA GLU A 57 -3.63 9.28 -13.41
C GLU A 57 -2.75 10.21 -12.58
N GLN A 58 -3.33 11.03 -11.70
CA GLN A 58 -2.58 11.89 -10.77
C GLN A 58 -1.66 11.09 -9.85
N MET A 59 -2.16 10.00 -9.28
CA MET A 59 -1.35 9.12 -8.44
C MET A 59 -0.19 8.49 -9.22
N LEU A 60 -0.41 8.06 -10.46
CA LEU A 60 0.63 7.49 -11.30
C LEU A 60 1.71 8.53 -11.66
N ILE A 61 1.32 9.77 -11.90
CA ILE A 61 2.25 10.89 -12.13
C ILE A 61 3.07 11.15 -10.85
N GLN A 62 2.42 11.19 -9.69
CA GLN A 62 3.09 11.37 -8.39
C GLN A 62 4.14 10.29 -8.14
N ILE A 63 3.81 9.01 -8.41
CA ILE A 63 4.75 7.89 -8.29
C ILE A 63 5.98 8.11 -9.19
N ARG A 64 5.77 8.54 -10.44
CA ARG A 64 6.86 8.79 -11.39
C ARG A 64 7.72 10.01 -11.04
N GLN A 65 7.18 10.93 -10.25
CA GLN A 65 7.89 12.11 -9.76
C GLN A 65 8.62 11.88 -8.43
N ALA A 66 8.49 10.70 -7.85
CA ALA A 66 9.12 10.39 -6.57
C ALA A 66 10.64 10.63 -6.59
N ALA A 67 11.15 11.05 -5.45
CA ALA A 67 12.56 11.34 -5.27
C ALA A 67 13.14 10.52 -4.11
N ASP A 68 14.45 10.36 -4.12
CA ASP A 68 15.21 9.81 -3.01
C ASP A 68 15.30 10.83 -1.85
N PRO A 69 15.85 10.47 -0.69
CA PRO A 69 16.02 11.40 0.42
C PRO A 69 16.96 12.59 0.11
N ARG A 70 17.71 12.54 -0.99
CA ARG A 70 18.60 13.59 -1.46
C ARG A 70 17.99 14.48 -2.54
N GLY A 71 16.68 14.29 -2.83
CA GLY A 71 15.96 15.05 -3.86
C GLY A 71 16.22 14.59 -5.30
N LYS A 72 17.00 13.54 -5.53
CA LYS A 72 17.20 12.99 -6.88
C LYS A 72 15.99 12.17 -7.29
N LYS A 73 15.53 12.37 -8.52
CA LYS A 73 14.43 11.58 -9.09
C LYS A 73 14.81 10.11 -9.19
N ILE A 74 13.93 9.26 -8.72
CA ILE A 74 14.06 7.80 -8.79
C ILE A 74 13.02 7.22 -9.74
N ARG A 75 13.36 6.10 -10.36
CA ARG A 75 12.42 5.39 -11.22
C ARG A 75 11.60 4.41 -10.40
N LEU A 76 10.40 4.79 -10.02
CA LEU A 76 9.42 3.88 -9.46
C LEU A 76 8.42 3.43 -10.51
N THR A 77 8.10 2.14 -10.49
CA THR A 77 7.11 1.55 -11.39
C THR A 77 5.91 1.09 -10.57
N PRO A 78 4.71 1.61 -10.86
CA PRO A 78 3.50 1.09 -10.23
C PRO A 78 3.27 -0.36 -10.71
N LYS A 79 2.87 -1.26 -9.81
CA LYS A 79 2.67 -2.68 -10.12
C LYS A 79 1.23 -3.13 -9.95
N LYS A 80 0.61 -2.79 -8.83
CA LYS A 80 -0.73 -3.28 -8.49
C LYS A 80 -1.60 -2.17 -7.94
N LEU A 81 -2.86 -2.19 -8.35
CA LEU A 81 -3.91 -1.40 -7.73
C LEU A 81 -4.57 -2.25 -6.64
N VAL A 82 -4.63 -1.73 -5.43
CA VAL A 82 -5.22 -2.40 -4.27
C VAL A 82 -6.48 -1.66 -3.86
N VAL A 83 -7.61 -2.36 -3.87
CA VAL A 83 -8.93 -1.75 -3.64
C VAL A 83 -9.77 -2.58 -2.67
N ALA A 84 -10.77 -1.91 -2.07
CA ALA A 84 -11.85 -2.58 -1.36
C ALA A 84 -12.85 -3.22 -2.35
N PRO A 85 -13.66 -4.20 -1.91
CA PRO A 85 -14.63 -4.87 -2.79
C PRO A 85 -15.61 -3.93 -3.48
N GLY A 86 -16.00 -2.83 -2.83
CA GLY A 86 -16.89 -1.82 -3.43
C GLY A 86 -16.33 -1.16 -4.68
N ASN A 87 -15.01 -1.03 -4.78
CA ASN A 87 -14.34 -0.42 -5.93
C ASN A 87 -13.81 -1.45 -6.94
N MET A 88 -14.11 -2.74 -6.77
CA MET A 88 -13.57 -3.80 -7.62
C MET A 88 -13.96 -3.63 -9.09
N LEU A 89 -15.25 -3.45 -9.38
CA LEU A 89 -15.74 -3.30 -10.74
C LEU A 89 -15.21 -2.01 -11.39
N GLN A 90 -15.16 -0.93 -10.64
CA GLN A 90 -14.60 0.34 -11.10
C GLN A 90 -13.12 0.19 -11.46
N ALA A 91 -12.33 -0.49 -10.63
CA ALA A 91 -10.93 -0.78 -10.88
C ALA A 91 -10.72 -1.60 -12.17
N GLU A 92 -11.54 -2.63 -12.39
CA GLU A 92 -11.49 -3.44 -13.61
C GLU A 92 -11.81 -2.63 -14.87
N VAL A 93 -12.83 -1.76 -14.81
CA VAL A 93 -13.18 -0.86 -15.93
C VAL A 93 -12.01 0.07 -16.23
N LEU A 94 -11.40 0.69 -15.21
CA LEU A 94 -10.28 1.63 -15.38
C LEU A 94 -9.03 0.97 -15.98
N LEU A 95 -8.74 -0.28 -15.61
CA LEU A 95 -7.53 -0.95 -16.08
C LEU A 95 -7.72 -1.69 -17.42
N LYS A 96 -8.90 -2.22 -17.68
CA LYS A 96 -9.12 -3.09 -18.84
C LYS A 96 -9.85 -2.44 -20.00
N SER A 97 -10.55 -1.32 -19.79
CA SER A 97 -11.21 -0.59 -20.86
C SER A 97 -10.21 -0.12 -21.91
N VAL A 98 -10.52 -0.30 -23.18
CA VAL A 98 -9.70 0.19 -24.30
C VAL A 98 -9.89 1.68 -24.48
N LEU A 99 -11.11 2.15 -24.34
CA LEU A 99 -11.49 3.54 -24.46
C LEU A 99 -11.75 4.12 -23.07
N ARG A 100 -11.66 5.43 -22.98
CA ARG A 100 -11.94 6.17 -21.75
C ARG A 100 -13.41 6.07 -21.40
N ALA A 101 -13.73 5.50 -20.24
CA ALA A 101 -15.11 5.37 -19.79
C ALA A 101 -15.73 6.73 -19.50
N GLY A 102 -16.94 6.96 -20.02
CA GLY A 102 -17.70 8.21 -19.76
C GLY A 102 -17.36 9.39 -20.64
N THR A 103 -16.60 9.20 -21.73
CA THR A 103 -16.36 10.25 -22.74
C THR A 103 -17.07 9.90 -24.06
N ASN A 104 -17.62 10.90 -24.73
CA ASN A 104 -18.25 10.74 -26.05
C ASN A 104 -17.23 10.73 -27.20
N ASN A 105 -15.96 11.02 -26.94
CA ASN A 105 -14.96 11.29 -27.96
C ASN A 105 -14.11 10.08 -28.35
N ASN A 106 -14.45 8.88 -27.91
CA ASN A 106 -13.66 7.67 -28.15
C ASN A 106 -12.17 7.81 -27.76
N ASP A 107 -11.89 8.58 -26.72
CA ASP A 107 -10.52 8.80 -26.25
C ASP A 107 -9.87 7.51 -25.79
N LEU A 108 -8.59 7.34 -26.09
CA LEU A 108 -7.81 6.19 -25.66
C LEU A 108 -7.63 6.20 -24.14
N ASN A 109 -7.76 5.04 -23.50
CA ASN A 109 -7.42 4.89 -22.07
C ASN A 109 -5.89 4.79 -21.90
N PRO A 110 -5.23 5.84 -21.36
CA PRO A 110 -3.77 5.86 -21.25
C PRO A 110 -3.24 4.83 -20.24
N VAL A 111 -3.98 4.53 -19.19
CA VAL A 111 -3.55 3.57 -18.16
C VAL A 111 -3.35 2.18 -18.77
N LYS A 112 -4.29 1.74 -19.60
CA LYS A 112 -4.19 0.48 -20.33
C LYS A 112 -3.16 0.52 -21.44
N SER A 113 -3.20 1.56 -22.25
CA SER A 113 -2.32 1.70 -23.43
C SER A 113 -0.83 1.70 -23.07
N MET A 114 -0.48 2.35 -21.95
CA MET A 114 0.90 2.40 -21.46
C MET A 114 1.28 1.20 -20.60
N GLY A 115 0.33 0.31 -20.26
CA GLY A 115 0.59 -0.84 -19.39
C GLY A 115 1.13 -0.45 -18.01
N LEU A 116 0.65 0.67 -17.45
CA LEU A 116 1.20 1.24 -16.22
C LEU A 116 0.92 0.40 -14.98
N LEU A 117 -0.21 -0.30 -14.97
CA LEU A 117 -0.63 -1.18 -13.87
C LEU A 117 -0.92 -2.57 -14.41
N GLY A 118 -0.34 -3.59 -13.78
CA GLY A 118 -0.47 -4.97 -14.24
C GLY A 118 -1.70 -5.70 -13.70
N ASP A 119 -2.14 -5.37 -12.49
CA ASP A 119 -3.13 -6.21 -11.78
C ASP A 119 -3.92 -5.44 -10.73
N VAL A 120 -5.10 -5.97 -10.40
CA VAL A 120 -5.96 -5.49 -9.32
C VAL A 120 -5.94 -6.49 -8.18
N ALA A 121 -5.63 -6.04 -6.98
CA ALA A 121 -5.75 -6.83 -5.76
C ALA A 121 -6.95 -6.36 -4.94
N VAL A 122 -7.98 -7.18 -4.86
CA VAL A 122 -9.15 -6.90 -4.04
C VAL A 122 -8.95 -7.43 -2.64
N LEU A 123 -8.99 -6.54 -1.64
CA LEU A 123 -8.85 -6.90 -0.23
C LEU A 123 -10.21 -6.84 0.48
N SER A 124 -10.87 -7.98 0.58
CA SER A 124 -12.24 -8.13 1.14
C SER A 124 -12.39 -7.67 2.60
N ARG A 125 -11.31 -7.40 3.30
CA ARG A 125 -11.33 -7.03 4.71
C ARG A 125 -10.68 -5.67 4.99
N LEU A 126 -10.64 -4.77 3.98
CA LEU A 126 -10.32 -3.37 4.22
C LEU A 126 -11.45 -2.74 5.03
N THR A 127 -11.07 -1.98 6.06
CA THR A 127 -12.04 -1.28 6.94
C THR A 127 -12.70 -0.12 6.20
N SER A 128 -11.92 0.61 5.38
CA SER A 128 -12.46 1.67 4.54
C SER A 128 -12.96 1.09 3.22
N ALA A 129 -14.20 1.39 2.87
CA ALA A 129 -14.81 1.00 1.60
C ALA A 129 -14.32 1.84 0.42
N THR A 130 -13.86 3.06 0.67
CA THR A 130 -13.47 4.04 -0.35
C THR A 130 -11.97 4.15 -0.58
N ALA A 131 -11.14 3.74 0.39
CA ALA A 131 -9.69 3.80 0.27
C ALA A 131 -9.17 2.89 -0.85
N TRP A 132 -8.19 3.41 -1.58
CA TRP A 132 -7.48 2.65 -2.58
C TRP A 132 -5.98 3.00 -2.57
N PHE A 133 -5.17 2.04 -3.02
CA PHE A 133 -3.72 2.12 -2.93
C PHE A 133 -3.08 1.62 -4.21
N VAL A 134 -1.89 2.12 -4.51
CA VAL A 134 -1.04 1.65 -5.59
C VAL A 134 0.26 1.13 -5.01
N GLN A 135 0.54 -0.14 -5.22
CA GLN A 135 1.81 -0.76 -4.87
C GLN A 135 2.83 -0.50 -5.97
N THR A 136 4.04 -0.11 -5.57
CA THR A 136 5.17 0.10 -6.47
C THR A 136 6.19 -1.04 -6.38
N ASP A 137 7.22 -0.96 -7.19
CA ASP A 137 8.38 -1.87 -7.20
C ASP A 137 9.50 -1.44 -6.24
N ALA A 138 9.27 -0.47 -5.37
CA ALA A 138 10.29 -0.05 -4.39
C ALA A 138 10.71 -1.21 -3.50
N ASP A 139 12.03 -1.38 -3.37
CA ASP A 139 12.62 -2.36 -2.48
C ASP A 139 12.33 -2.02 -1.01
N ASN A 140 12.41 -3.04 -0.16
CA ASN A 140 12.25 -2.87 1.30
C ASN A 140 10.92 -2.26 1.75
N GLY A 141 9.87 -2.44 0.98
CA GLY A 141 8.51 -2.06 1.35
C GLY A 141 7.96 -2.88 2.53
N MET A 142 6.68 -3.22 2.44
CA MET A 142 6.06 -4.03 3.49
C MET A 142 6.66 -5.42 3.57
N GLN A 143 7.17 -5.79 4.74
CA GLN A 143 7.86 -7.06 4.99
C GLN A 143 7.25 -7.80 6.18
N VAL A 144 7.36 -9.11 6.14
CA VAL A 144 7.05 -10.01 7.25
C VAL A 144 8.30 -10.81 7.56
N LYS A 145 8.78 -10.70 8.80
CA LYS A 145 9.94 -11.46 9.29
C LYS A 145 9.51 -12.43 10.37
N TRP A 146 9.85 -13.69 10.20
CA TRP A 146 9.67 -14.72 11.20
C TRP A 146 10.84 -14.70 12.18
N ARG A 147 10.53 -14.44 13.46
CA ARG A 147 11.49 -14.63 14.54
C ARG A 147 11.51 -16.11 14.98
N ARG A 148 10.32 -16.74 15.04
CA ARG A 148 10.15 -18.17 15.33
C ARG A 148 9.03 -18.68 14.43
N LYS A 149 9.31 -19.73 13.68
CA LYS A 149 8.30 -20.45 12.90
C LYS A 149 7.33 -21.16 13.82
N ILE A 150 6.26 -21.70 13.29
CA ILE A 150 5.27 -22.44 14.07
C ILE A 150 5.91 -23.70 14.63
N GLU A 151 6.00 -23.78 15.94
CA GLU A 151 6.42 -24.96 16.69
C GLU A 151 5.23 -25.52 17.45
N LYS A 152 5.03 -26.81 17.38
CA LYS A 152 3.99 -27.52 18.10
C LYS A 152 4.66 -28.46 19.08
N SER A 153 4.16 -28.49 20.32
CA SER A 153 4.58 -29.44 21.34
C SER A 153 3.36 -30.05 22.02
N MET A 154 3.53 -31.25 22.46
CA MET A 154 2.53 -32.02 23.17
C MET A 154 3.19 -32.57 24.44
N GLU A 155 2.51 -32.50 25.54
CA GLU A 155 2.95 -32.98 26.85
C GLU A 155 1.78 -33.71 27.52
N GLY A 156 2.04 -34.93 27.98
CA GLY A 156 1.10 -35.71 28.78
C GLY A 156 1.26 -35.36 30.26
N ASP A 157 0.18 -35.15 30.94
CA ASP A 157 0.17 -34.96 32.40
C ASP A 157 -0.13 -36.30 33.08
N PHE A 158 0.84 -36.79 33.81
CA PHE A 158 0.76 -38.13 34.48
C PHE A 158 -0.29 -38.16 35.58
N GLU A 159 -0.55 -37.04 36.27
CA GLU A 159 -1.49 -37.01 37.41
C GLU A 159 -2.96 -36.96 36.94
N THR A 160 -3.24 -36.34 35.82
CA THR A 160 -4.63 -36.14 35.36
C THR A 160 -4.98 -36.94 34.11
N ASP A 161 -4.03 -37.73 33.57
CA ASP A 161 -4.16 -38.52 32.32
C ASP A 161 -4.65 -37.64 31.15
N SER A 162 -4.32 -36.35 31.18
CA SER A 162 -4.70 -35.38 30.17
C SER A 162 -3.53 -35.00 29.27
N VAL A 163 -3.82 -34.64 28.01
CA VAL A 163 -2.81 -34.23 27.04
C VAL A 163 -2.94 -32.74 26.75
N ARG A 164 -1.85 -32.00 26.91
CA ARG A 164 -1.78 -30.56 26.63
C ARG A 164 -1.08 -30.33 25.31
N TYR A 165 -1.74 -29.58 24.42
CA TYR A 165 -1.17 -29.16 23.14
C TYR A 165 -0.80 -27.69 23.20
N LYS A 166 0.41 -27.36 22.74
CA LYS A 166 0.93 -26.01 22.67
C LYS A 166 1.40 -25.70 21.26
N SER A 167 0.99 -24.57 20.72
CA SER A 167 1.51 -24.04 19.48
C SER A 167 2.05 -22.64 19.72
N THR A 168 3.30 -22.40 19.35
CA THR A 168 3.95 -21.09 19.49
C THR A 168 4.49 -20.60 18.18
N MET A 169 4.33 -19.31 17.89
CA MET A 169 4.97 -18.62 16.77
C MET A 169 5.31 -17.19 17.15
N ARG A 170 6.34 -16.63 16.54
CA ARG A 170 6.68 -15.22 16.64
C ARG A 170 7.00 -14.67 15.28
N LEU A 171 6.30 -13.62 14.88
CA LEU A 171 6.53 -12.91 13.65
C LEU A 171 6.41 -11.41 13.90
N GLY A 172 7.12 -10.63 13.12
CA GLY A 172 7.00 -9.18 13.05
C GLY A 172 6.66 -8.76 11.62
N SER A 173 5.90 -7.72 11.48
CA SER A 173 5.58 -7.13 10.20
C SER A 173 5.74 -5.62 10.28
N GLY A 174 6.19 -5.00 9.21
CA GLY A 174 6.42 -3.58 9.12
C GLY A 174 6.82 -3.18 7.71
N TRP A 175 7.17 -1.93 7.55
CA TRP A 175 7.74 -1.39 6.31
C TRP A 175 9.01 -0.61 6.65
N THR A 176 9.94 -0.59 5.73
CA THR A 176 11.17 0.17 5.86
C THR A 176 11.16 1.35 4.90
N ASP A 177 10.60 1.17 3.69
CA ASP A 177 10.44 2.24 2.72
C ASP A 177 8.95 2.47 2.42
N TRP A 178 8.47 3.66 2.72
CA TRP A 178 7.11 4.11 2.46
C TRP A 178 6.80 4.24 0.96
N ARG A 179 7.82 4.39 0.11
CA ARG A 179 7.68 4.51 -1.35
C ARG A 179 7.13 3.26 -2.03
N SER A 180 7.07 2.16 -1.30
CA SER A 180 6.44 0.92 -1.77
C SER A 180 4.93 1.01 -1.92
N MET A 181 4.30 2.00 -1.27
CA MET A 181 2.86 2.15 -1.25
C MET A 181 2.47 3.61 -1.34
N PHE A 182 1.61 3.91 -2.31
CA PHE A 182 0.93 5.20 -2.45
C PHE A 182 -0.57 4.99 -2.26
N GLY A 183 -1.30 5.99 -1.79
CA GLY A 183 -2.73 5.79 -1.58
C GLY A 183 -3.49 7.03 -1.19
N THR A 184 -4.79 6.86 -1.05
CA THR A 184 -5.72 7.87 -0.54
C THR A 184 -6.82 7.20 0.27
N ALA A 185 -7.35 7.93 1.25
CA ALA A 185 -8.48 7.46 2.05
C ALA A 185 -9.78 7.33 1.23
N GLY A 186 -9.83 7.95 0.06
CA GLY A 186 -11.06 8.09 -0.71
C GLY A 186 -12.00 9.14 -0.09
N THR A 187 -13.12 9.35 -0.70
CA THR A 187 -14.22 10.22 -0.22
C THR A 187 -15.51 9.42 -0.16
#